data_bda8b94ce7889b026f85be0dfe8e9be0
#
_entry.id   bda8b94ce7889b026f85be0dfe8e9be0
#
_cell.length_a   1.000
_cell.length_b   1.000
_cell.length_c   1.000
_cell.angle_alpha   90.00
_cell.angle_beta   90.00
_cell.angle_gamma   90.00
#
_symmetry.space_group_name_H-M   'P 1'
#
loop_
_entity.id
_entity.type
_entity.pdbx_description
1 polymer ?
#
loop_
_entity_poly.entity_id
_entity_poly.type
_entity_poly.pdbx_seq_one_letter_code
_entity_poly.pdbx_strand_id
1 'polypeptide(L)'
;ERLGARPFDPSEHLGQEFVARVEGAVRDDEAEARELVRAAAAALAASGVSPGQIATLGQVPVPTQSGEWLSAARAVMPASQLAEFVGADVLLDAQVAAAHRDGWLALGVLSDLTVVAADEVPLDADLWDRLMADGGGWCEEVAEQLGATSASELFATSARIVRGLEHIDNVDLPRALPLLTMQDVRSAIVEPALVLDAAGRTRSVPSPAAWWLSDAPLFEGHSATAVRLHGDDRLEPFFTKVDVPGGDVALLEAIGVHTSLEKWVARADGVSELLSAMARTDLLLSDELVLQLYRAIADAEHDPEDVDVPSSIRARHEGIWQVVDADQVVVACAPHHAAVLTVPFVPGDEELAELLDVETSDDAVCGAEDVRPTGSVRDLPEAATALVGITHYREHDSLTINGTDVDWWVTDEGDVHACTVLGLARGLAWASGQWARRWEFEAKLSGLDDPVREALDACYDR
;
A
#
# COMPACT_ATOMS: atom_id res chain seq x y z
N GLU A 1 -41.01 18.73 -38.00
CA GLU A 1 -42.39 18.17 -37.98
C GLU A 1 -43.31 18.64 -39.09
N ARG A 2 -43.11 19.87 -39.68
CA ARG A 2 -43.99 20.41 -40.69
C ARG A 2 -43.93 19.74 -42.08
N LEU A 3 -42.99 18.81 -42.28
CA LEU A 3 -42.85 18.11 -43.58
C LEU A 3 -42.78 16.59 -43.45
N GLY A 4 -43.14 16.00 -42.33
CA GLY A 4 -43.08 14.56 -42.11
C GLY A 4 -41.66 13.99 -42.11
N ALA A 5 -40.63 14.80 -41.98
CA ALA A 5 -39.26 14.36 -41.80
C ALA A 5 -39.13 13.71 -40.40
N ARG A 6 -38.55 12.54 -40.32
CA ARG A 6 -38.20 11.90 -39.06
C ARG A 6 -37.15 12.81 -38.34
N PRO A 7 -37.23 12.94 -37.01
CA PRO A 7 -36.14 13.58 -36.27
C PRO A 7 -34.81 12.88 -36.60
N PHE A 8 -33.74 13.64 -36.67
CA PHE A 8 -32.40 13.08 -36.85
C PHE A 8 -32.07 12.16 -35.67
N ASP A 9 -31.85 10.89 -35.98
CA ASP A 9 -31.36 9.92 -35.01
C ASP A 9 -29.85 9.70 -35.24
N PRO A 10 -29.00 10.18 -34.35
CA PRO A 10 -27.56 10.03 -34.49
C PRO A 10 -27.08 8.59 -34.54
N SER A 11 -27.77 7.68 -33.86
CA SER A 11 -27.42 6.25 -33.84
C SER A 11 -27.61 5.56 -35.19
N GLU A 12 -28.57 6.04 -35.99
CA GLU A 12 -28.78 5.52 -37.35
C GLU A 12 -27.80 6.06 -38.38
N HIS A 13 -27.21 7.26 -38.14
CA HIS A 13 -26.44 7.99 -39.14
C HIS A 13 -24.96 8.17 -38.84
N LEU A 14 -24.55 8.06 -37.56
CA LEU A 14 -23.18 8.26 -37.08
C LEU A 14 -22.55 6.96 -36.56
N GLY A 15 -22.89 5.82 -37.18
CA GLY A 15 -22.31 4.52 -36.87
C GLY A 15 -20.96 4.27 -37.55
N GLN A 16 -20.57 3.01 -37.62
CA GLN A 16 -19.30 2.55 -38.21
C GLN A 16 -19.09 3.00 -39.68
N GLU A 17 -20.15 3.11 -40.46
CA GLU A 17 -20.08 3.60 -41.84
C GLU A 17 -19.66 5.08 -41.91
N PHE A 18 -20.09 5.90 -40.92
CA PHE A 18 -19.67 7.28 -40.83
C PHE A 18 -18.18 7.38 -40.45
N VAL A 19 -17.72 6.58 -39.49
CA VAL A 19 -16.30 6.52 -39.13
C VAL A 19 -15.45 6.17 -40.34
N ALA A 20 -15.79 5.10 -41.05
CA ALA A 20 -15.08 4.67 -42.26
C ALA A 20 -15.10 5.73 -43.37
N ARG A 21 -16.19 6.50 -43.50
CA ARG A 21 -16.29 7.62 -44.45
C ARG A 21 -15.36 8.75 -44.08
N VAL A 22 -15.29 9.14 -42.78
CA VAL A 22 -14.34 10.18 -42.32
C VAL A 22 -12.92 9.72 -42.53
N GLU A 23 -12.57 8.48 -42.19
CA GLU A 23 -11.24 7.89 -42.41
C GLU A 23 -10.85 7.89 -43.91
N GLY A 24 -11.82 7.62 -44.80
CA GLY A 24 -11.61 7.74 -46.25
C GLY A 24 -11.32 9.19 -46.66
N ALA A 25 -12.13 10.12 -46.18
CA ALA A 25 -11.96 11.54 -46.51
C ALA A 25 -10.63 12.08 -45.95
N VAL A 26 -10.18 11.66 -44.76
CA VAL A 26 -8.86 12.07 -44.20
C VAL A 26 -7.71 11.69 -45.15
N ARG A 27 -7.82 10.58 -45.86
CA ARG A 27 -6.79 10.12 -46.80
C ARG A 27 -6.86 10.82 -48.16
N ASP A 28 -8.07 11.14 -48.63
CA ASP A 28 -8.31 11.58 -50.01
C ASP A 28 -8.53 13.09 -50.10
N ASP A 29 -9.26 13.72 -49.17
CA ASP A 29 -9.59 15.14 -49.10
C ASP A 29 -9.82 15.61 -47.66
N GLU A 30 -8.78 16.14 -47.05
CA GLU A 30 -8.82 16.63 -45.67
C GLU A 30 -9.86 17.75 -45.44
N ALA A 31 -10.14 18.57 -46.47
CA ALA A 31 -11.15 19.61 -46.34
C ALA A 31 -12.56 19.01 -46.23
N GLU A 32 -12.86 17.96 -47.01
CA GLU A 32 -14.11 17.20 -46.86
C GLU A 32 -14.20 16.53 -45.48
N ALA A 33 -13.12 15.94 -44.99
CA ALA A 33 -13.09 15.34 -43.67
C ALA A 33 -13.42 16.34 -42.54
N ARG A 34 -12.82 17.53 -42.58
CA ARG A 34 -13.11 18.64 -41.65
C ARG A 34 -14.58 19.08 -41.68
N GLU A 35 -15.18 19.15 -42.86
CA GLU A 35 -16.60 19.49 -43.00
C GLU A 35 -17.51 18.36 -42.45
N LEU A 36 -17.19 17.10 -42.69
CA LEU A 36 -17.94 15.97 -42.19
C LEU A 36 -17.99 15.95 -40.66
N VAL A 37 -16.85 16.13 -39.99
CA VAL A 37 -16.80 16.10 -38.50
C VAL A 37 -17.48 17.34 -37.90
N ARG A 38 -17.39 18.51 -38.53
CA ARG A 38 -18.14 19.72 -38.11
C ARG A 38 -19.65 19.52 -38.25
N ALA A 39 -20.10 18.92 -39.35
CA ALA A 39 -21.51 18.64 -39.59
C ALA A 39 -22.04 17.63 -38.55
N ALA A 40 -21.23 16.62 -38.19
CA ALA A 40 -21.59 15.66 -37.15
C ALA A 40 -21.71 16.34 -35.79
N ALA A 41 -20.73 17.18 -35.41
CA ALA A 41 -20.79 17.94 -34.14
C ALA A 41 -22.01 18.87 -34.09
N ALA A 42 -22.31 19.56 -35.19
CA ALA A 42 -23.49 20.44 -35.31
C ALA A 42 -24.80 19.63 -35.11
N ALA A 43 -24.91 18.46 -35.75
CA ALA A 43 -26.09 17.59 -35.66
C ALA A 43 -26.27 17.02 -34.24
N LEU A 44 -25.18 16.59 -33.57
CA LEU A 44 -25.20 16.10 -32.20
C LEU A 44 -25.60 17.22 -31.22
N ALA A 45 -25.04 18.42 -31.38
CA ALA A 45 -25.43 19.58 -30.57
C ALA A 45 -26.91 19.90 -30.69
N ALA A 46 -27.47 19.77 -31.90
CA ALA A 46 -28.88 20.02 -32.16
C ALA A 46 -29.81 18.90 -31.65
N SER A 47 -29.32 17.66 -31.55
CA SER A 47 -30.10 16.52 -31.10
C SER A 47 -30.12 16.33 -29.56
N GLY A 48 -29.23 17.00 -28.82
CA GLY A 48 -29.12 16.90 -27.38
C GLY A 48 -28.62 15.56 -26.88
N VAL A 49 -27.86 14.81 -27.69
CA VAL A 49 -27.22 13.56 -27.32
C VAL A 49 -26.15 13.81 -26.25
N SER A 50 -26.20 13.06 -25.16
CA SER A 50 -25.22 13.16 -24.07
C SER A 50 -23.90 12.45 -24.43
N PRO A 51 -22.76 12.92 -23.88
CA PRO A 51 -21.48 12.24 -24.04
C PRO A 51 -21.56 10.75 -23.65
N GLY A 52 -20.92 9.87 -24.40
CA GLY A 52 -20.88 8.42 -24.13
C GLY A 52 -22.13 7.62 -24.51
N GLN A 53 -23.20 8.27 -24.94
CA GLN A 53 -24.46 7.61 -25.29
C GLN A 53 -24.33 6.72 -26.54
N ILE A 54 -23.38 6.99 -27.43
CA ILE A 54 -23.10 6.20 -28.62
C ILE A 54 -21.60 5.87 -28.66
N ALA A 55 -21.24 4.65 -28.26
CA ALA A 55 -19.84 4.21 -28.11
C ALA A 55 -18.99 4.36 -29.38
N THR A 56 -19.59 4.20 -30.58
CA THR A 56 -18.87 4.34 -31.85
C THR A 56 -18.45 5.77 -32.18
N LEU A 57 -19.08 6.76 -31.58
CA LEU A 57 -18.77 8.18 -31.84
C LEU A 57 -17.35 8.57 -31.39
N GLY A 58 -16.88 7.97 -30.31
CA GLY A 58 -15.53 8.18 -29.83
C GLY A 58 -14.42 7.74 -30.80
N GLN A 59 -14.74 6.89 -31.77
CA GLN A 59 -13.81 6.41 -32.80
C GLN A 59 -13.70 7.36 -34.00
N VAL A 60 -14.59 8.34 -34.11
CA VAL A 60 -14.57 9.32 -35.24
C VAL A 60 -13.25 10.07 -35.25
N PRO A 61 -12.49 10.06 -36.36
CA PRO A 61 -11.28 10.85 -36.44
C PRO A 61 -11.59 12.34 -36.40
N VAL A 62 -10.84 13.10 -35.60
CA VAL A 62 -10.93 14.57 -35.51
C VAL A 62 -9.54 15.19 -35.66
N PRO A 63 -9.42 16.39 -36.30
CA PRO A 63 -8.14 17.02 -36.52
C PRO A 63 -7.62 17.67 -35.24
N THR A 64 -6.32 17.60 -35.01
CA THR A 64 -5.63 18.23 -33.88
C THR A 64 -4.93 19.54 -34.32
N GLN A 65 -4.43 20.30 -33.32
CA GLN A 65 -3.67 21.53 -33.59
C GLN A 65 -2.32 21.25 -34.23
N SER A 66 -1.74 20.05 -34.05
CA SER A 66 -0.52 19.63 -34.76
C SER A 66 -0.77 19.31 -36.25
N GLY A 67 -2.03 19.17 -36.65
CA GLY A 67 -2.43 18.74 -38.01
C GLY A 67 -2.58 17.21 -38.13
N GLU A 68 -2.41 16.46 -37.05
CA GLU A 68 -2.68 15.01 -36.99
C GLU A 68 -4.18 14.76 -36.81
N TRP A 69 -4.60 13.53 -37.07
CA TRP A 69 -5.98 13.07 -36.85
C TRP A 69 -6.00 12.00 -35.77
N LEU A 70 -6.78 12.25 -34.75
CA LEU A 70 -6.99 11.30 -33.63
C LEU A 70 -8.46 10.88 -33.54
N SER A 71 -8.75 9.76 -32.90
CA SER A 71 -10.11 9.45 -32.49
C SER A 71 -10.65 10.51 -31.53
N ALA A 72 -11.90 10.90 -31.68
CA ALA A 72 -12.54 11.93 -30.85
C ALA A 72 -12.38 11.65 -29.35
N ALA A 73 -12.44 10.39 -28.95
CA ALA A 73 -12.25 9.96 -27.57
C ALA A 73 -10.85 10.20 -27.00
N ARG A 74 -9.87 10.49 -27.83
CA ARG A 74 -8.49 10.83 -27.44
C ARG A 74 -8.16 12.31 -27.63
N ALA A 75 -9.06 13.08 -28.20
CA ALA A 75 -8.86 14.51 -28.41
C ALA A 75 -9.37 15.32 -27.23
N VAL A 76 -8.73 16.47 -26.98
CA VAL A 76 -9.05 17.39 -25.88
C VAL A 76 -9.52 18.74 -26.43
N MET A 77 -10.55 19.32 -25.84
CA MET A 77 -11.07 20.65 -26.19
C MET A 77 -10.05 21.75 -25.91
N PRO A 78 -9.73 22.64 -26.87
CA PRO A 78 -8.67 23.64 -26.71
C PRO A 78 -8.93 24.73 -25.66
N ALA A 79 -10.15 24.87 -25.17
CA ALA A 79 -10.52 25.84 -24.14
C ALA A 79 -11.06 25.13 -22.90
N SER A 80 -10.34 24.13 -22.42
CA SER A 80 -10.68 23.33 -21.22
C SER A 80 -9.58 23.44 -20.18
N GLN A 81 -9.85 23.02 -18.94
CA GLN A 81 -8.82 22.97 -17.90
C GLN A 81 -7.74 21.94 -18.24
N LEU A 82 -8.12 20.81 -18.83
CA LEU A 82 -7.19 19.78 -19.27
C LEU A 82 -6.22 20.27 -20.36
N ALA A 83 -6.65 21.23 -21.20
CA ALA A 83 -5.84 21.78 -22.29
C ALA A 83 -4.55 22.46 -21.82
N GLU A 84 -4.46 22.88 -20.54
CA GLU A 84 -3.25 23.50 -19.99
C GLU A 84 -2.11 22.49 -19.73
N PHE A 85 -2.41 21.19 -19.76
CA PHE A 85 -1.52 20.11 -19.36
C PHE A 85 -1.22 19.13 -20.51
N VAL A 86 -1.73 19.39 -21.71
CA VAL A 86 -1.61 18.45 -22.84
C VAL A 86 -0.97 19.12 -24.06
N GLY A 87 -0.35 18.31 -24.91
CA GLY A 87 0.32 18.77 -26.13
C GLY A 87 -0.64 19.14 -27.27
N ALA A 88 -0.12 19.86 -28.27
CA ALA A 88 -0.88 20.26 -29.48
C ALA A 88 -1.33 19.04 -30.31
N ASP A 89 -0.70 17.91 -30.16
CA ASP A 89 -0.98 16.64 -30.84
C ASP A 89 -2.29 15.98 -30.38
N VAL A 90 -2.78 16.31 -29.18
CA VAL A 90 -4.08 15.85 -28.66
C VAL A 90 -5.14 16.95 -28.61
N LEU A 91 -4.74 18.23 -28.68
CA LEU A 91 -5.70 19.33 -28.70
C LEU A 91 -6.47 19.37 -30.02
N LEU A 92 -7.80 19.38 -29.95
CA LEU A 92 -8.66 19.58 -31.11
C LEU A 92 -8.32 20.90 -31.82
N ASP A 93 -8.29 20.92 -33.16
CA ASP A 93 -8.04 22.11 -33.96
C ASP A 93 -8.98 23.26 -33.56
N ALA A 94 -8.42 24.39 -33.14
CA ALA A 94 -9.18 25.51 -32.59
C ALA A 94 -10.21 26.10 -33.57
N GLN A 95 -9.93 26.07 -34.90
CA GLN A 95 -10.86 26.55 -35.92
C GLN A 95 -12.05 25.59 -36.08
N VAL A 96 -11.79 24.29 -35.91
CA VAL A 96 -12.83 23.25 -35.94
C VAL A 96 -13.66 23.28 -34.66
N ALA A 97 -13.03 23.50 -33.53
CA ALA A 97 -13.66 23.54 -32.19
C ALA A 97 -14.48 24.84 -31.93
N ALA A 98 -14.36 25.86 -32.72
CA ALA A 98 -14.91 27.21 -32.48
C ALA A 98 -16.46 27.23 -32.31
N ALA A 99 -17.16 26.21 -32.79
CA ALA A 99 -18.61 26.10 -32.70
C ALA A 99 -18.99 24.68 -32.18
N HIS A 100 -20.25 24.56 -31.71
CA HIS A 100 -20.86 23.28 -31.39
C HIS A 100 -20.16 22.50 -30.26
N ARG A 101 -19.72 23.19 -29.19
CA ARG A 101 -19.02 22.55 -28.02
C ARG A 101 -19.71 21.27 -27.57
N ASP A 102 -21.02 21.32 -27.34
CA ASP A 102 -21.77 20.17 -26.84
C ASP A 102 -21.76 18.98 -27.82
N GLY A 103 -21.70 19.30 -29.13
CA GLY A 103 -21.56 18.27 -30.16
C GLY A 103 -20.18 17.59 -30.16
N TRP A 104 -19.11 18.33 -29.90
CA TRP A 104 -17.78 17.74 -29.72
C TRP A 104 -17.71 16.86 -28.49
N LEU A 105 -18.30 17.28 -27.37
CA LEU A 105 -18.41 16.46 -26.17
C LEU A 105 -19.24 15.18 -26.42
N ALA A 106 -20.33 15.31 -27.19
CA ALA A 106 -21.14 14.15 -27.59
C ALA A 106 -20.40 13.20 -28.53
N LEU A 107 -19.46 13.68 -29.35
CA LEU A 107 -18.52 12.87 -30.14
C LEU A 107 -17.51 12.12 -29.27
N GLY A 108 -17.34 12.53 -28.02
CA GLY A 108 -16.40 11.93 -27.09
C GLY A 108 -15.11 12.73 -26.85
N VAL A 109 -15.00 13.96 -27.42
CA VAL A 109 -13.87 14.86 -27.13
C VAL A 109 -13.88 15.26 -25.66
N LEU A 110 -12.75 15.17 -25.00
CA LEU A 110 -12.59 15.45 -23.57
C LEU A 110 -12.53 16.97 -23.32
N SER A 111 -13.22 17.45 -22.29
CA SER A 111 -13.04 18.82 -21.80
C SER A 111 -12.31 18.87 -20.46
N ASP A 112 -12.41 17.82 -19.70
CA ASP A 112 -11.83 17.65 -18.38
C ASP A 112 -11.55 16.17 -18.16
N LEU A 113 -10.94 15.81 -17.03
CA LEU A 113 -10.87 14.41 -16.61
C LEU A 113 -12.28 13.85 -16.52
N THR A 114 -12.52 12.69 -17.12
CA THR A 114 -13.85 12.09 -17.18
C THR A 114 -13.83 10.70 -16.59
N VAL A 115 -14.77 10.41 -15.67
CA VAL A 115 -14.92 9.10 -15.06
C VAL A 115 -15.87 8.23 -15.88
N VAL A 116 -15.42 7.01 -16.20
CA VAL A 116 -16.22 5.99 -16.88
C VAL A 116 -16.31 4.76 -15.99
N ALA A 117 -17.52 4.23 -15.79
CA ALA A 117 -17.72 2.98 -15.08
C ALA A 117 -17.38 1.79 -16.01
N ALA A 118 -16.71 0.80 -15.43
CA ALA A 118 -16.41 -0.48 -16.05
C ALA A 118 -16.91 -1.59 -15.11
N ASP A 119 -18.23 -1.84 -15.19
CA ASP A 119 -18.90 -2.84 -14.36
C ASP A 119 -19.09 -4.12 -15.19
N GLU A 120 -18.86 -5.30 -14.57
CA GLU A 120 -18.98 -6.63 -15.18
C GLU A 120 -18.11 -6.80 -16.44
N VAL A 121 -16.88 -6.28 -16.40
CA VAL A 121 -15.92 -6.32 -17.53
C VAL A 121 -14.84 -7.36 -17.23
N PRO A 122 -14.55 -8.31 -18.16
CA PRO A 122 -13.40 -9.20 -17.98
C PRO A 122 -12.10 -8.42 -17.98
N LEU A 123 -11.10 -8.86 -17.20
CA LEU A 123 -9.77 -8.28 -17.19
C LEU A 123 -8.99 -8.77 -18.43
N ASP A 124 -9.41 -8.31 -19.59
CA ASP A 124 -8.76 -8.58 -20.89
C ASP A 124 -7.85 -7.39 -21.23
N ALA A 125 -6.55 -7.65 -21.36
CA ALA A 125 -5.54 -6.62 -21.58
C ALA A 125 -5.87 -5.73 -22.80
N ASP A 126 -6.23 -6.33 -23.93
CA ASP A 126 -6.55 -5.59 -25.15
C ASP A 126 -7.81 -4.71 -24.98
N LEU A 127 -8.75 -5.14 -24.16
CA LEU A 127 -9.94 -4.36 -23.86
C LEU A 127 -9.60 -3.17 -22.96
N TRP A 128 -8.81 -3.39 -21.90
CA TRP A 128 -8.45 -2.37 -20.95
C TRP A 128 -7.48 -1.34 -21.53
N ASP A 129 -6.58 -1.73 -22.44
CA ASP A 129 -5.73 -0.77 -23.20
C ASP A 129 -6.54 0.16 -24.09
N ARG A 130 -7.75 -0.22 -24.48
CA ARG A 130 -8.68 0.67 -25.19
C ARG A 130 -9.44 1.61 -24.26
N LEU A 131 -9.57 1.25 -22.98
CA LEU A 131 -10.31 2.01 -21.98
C LEU A 131 -9.43 3.06 -21.29
N MET A 132 -8.17 2.71 -21.04
CA MET A 132 -7.19 3.59 -20.39
C MET A 132 -5.78 3.29 -20.89
N ALA A 133 -4.85 4.22 -20.69
CA ALA A 133 -3.44 3.96 -20.95
C ALA A 133 -2.91 2.89 -19.99
N ASP A 134 -2.15 1.94 -20.54
CA ASP A 134 -1.56 0.82 -19.80
C ASP A 134 -2.58 -0.01 -19.00
N GLY A 135 -3.79 -0.12 -19.52
CA GLY A 135 -4.85 -0.90 -18.89
C GLY A 135 -4.53 -2.39 -18.82
N GLY A 136 -3.77 -2.90 -19.79
CA GLY A 136 -3.24 -4.26 -19.78
C GLY A 136 -2.28 -4.48 -18.61
N GLY A 137 -1.39 -3.53 -18.33
CA GLY A 137 -0.47 -3.57 -17.20
C GLY A 137 -1.22 -3.65 -15.86
N TRP A 138 -2.29 -2.86 -15.68
CA TRP A 138 -3.14 -2.97 -14.50
C TRP A 138 -3.78 -4.35 -14.38
N CYS A 139 -4.26 -4.93 -15.48
CA CYS A 139 -4.85 -6.27 -15.47
C CYS A 139 -3.84 -7.35 -15.08
N GLU A 140 -2.60 -7.25 -15.56
CA GLU A 140 -1.50 -8.17 -15.24
C GLU A 140 -1.12 -8.06 -13.76
N GLU A 141 -0.96 -6.86 -13.25
CA GLU A 141 -0.66 -6.59 -11.83
C GLU A 141 -1.75 -7.17 -10.90
N VAL A 142 -3.02 -6.93 -11.22
CA VAL A 142 -4.15 -7.50 -10.46
C VAL A 142 -4.14 -9.03 -10.51
N ALA A 143 -3.79 -9.62 -11.65
CA ALA A 143 -3.71 -11.07 -11.77
C ALA A 143 -2.58 -11.65 -10.90
N GLU A 144 -1.42 -11.00 -10.90
CA GLU A 144 -0.28 -11.37 -10.04
C GLU A 144 -0.64 -11.26 -8.56
N GLN A 145 -1.19 -10.13 -8.14
CA GLN A 145 -1.61 -9.87 -6.76
C GLN A 145 -2.66 -10.88 -6.26
N LEU A 146 -3.54 -11.36 -7.14
CA LEU A 146 -4.58 -12.34 -6.78
C LEU A 146 -4.15 -13.80 -7.03
N GLY A 147 -2.91 -14.04 -7.44
CA GLY A 147 -2.39 -15.37 -7.75
C GLY A 147 -3.11 -16.08 -8.89
N ALA A 148 -3.70 -15.32 -9.83
CA ALA A 148 -4.39 -15.87 -10.98
C ALA A 148 -3.39 -16.28 -12.08
N THR A 149 -3.68 -17.38 -12.79
CA THR A 149 -2.82 -17.83 -13.90
C THR A 149 -2.87 -16.88 -15.09
N SER A 150 -4.00 -16.17 -15.26
CA SER A 150 -4.21 -15.19 -16.32
C SER A 150 -5.23 -14.14 -15.87
N ALA A 151 -5.00 -12.89 -16.25
CA ALA A 151 -5.95 -11.81 -16.01
C ALA A 151 -7.35 -12.09 -16.59
N SER A 152 -7.44 -12.83 -17.71
CA SER A 152 -8.73 -13.18 -18.34
C SER A 152 -9.62 -14.11 -17.50
N GLU A 153 -9.11 -14.69 -16.41
CA GLU A 153 -9.90 -15.47 -15.44
C GLU A 153 -10.63 -14.58 -14.43
N LEU A 154 -10.30 -13.27 -14.42
CA LEU A 154 -10.80 -12.30 -13.48
C LEU A 154 -11.82 -11.36 -14.13
N PHE A 155 -12.75 -10.82 -13.33
CA PHE A 155 -13.76 -9.87 -13.76
C PHE A 155 -13.82 -8.66 -12.83
N ALA A 156 -13.73 -7.45 -13.38
CA ALA A 156 -14.07 -6.25 -12.66
C ALA A 156 -15.58 -6.18 -12.45
N THR A 157 -16.03 -6.36 -11.22
CA THR A 157 -17.46 -6.24 -10.86
C THR A 157 -17.86 -4.79 -10.62
N SER A 158 -16.89 -3.97 -10.25
CA SER A 158 -17.03 -2.51 -10.16
C SER A 158 -15.65 -1.88 -10.28
N ALA A 159 -15.42 -1.12 -11.34
CA ALA A 159 -14.22 -0.32 -11.51
C ALA A 159 -14.57 1.03 -12.12
N ARG A 160 -13.78 2.05 -11.80
CA ARG A 160 -13.91 3.39 -12.36
C ARG A 160 -12.60 3.80 -13.04
N ILE A 161 -12.70 4.18 -14.30
CA ILE A 161 -11.58 4.59 -15.14
C ILE A 161 -11.60 6.10 -15.26
N VAL A 162 -10.48 6.75 -14.98
CA VAL A 162 -10.31 8.20 -15.18
C VAL A 162 -9.64 8.40 -16.53
N ARG A 163 -10.38 8.91 -17.51
CA ARG A 163 -9.89 9.23 -18.84
C ARG A 163 -9.34 10.63 -18.91
N GLY A 164 -8.31 10.82 -19.71
CA GLY A 164 -7.61 12.09 -19.88
C GLY A 164 -6.31 12.18 -19.08
N LEU A 165 -6.09 11.32 -18.09
CA LEU A 165 -4.81 11.24 -17.36
C LEU A 165 -3.66 10.87 -18.30
N GLU A 166 -3.92 9.99 -19.24
CA GLU A 166 -2.97 9.52 -20.26
C GLU A 166 -2.42 10.61 -21.18
N HIS A 167 -3.06 11.76 -21.20
CA HIS A 167 -2.65 12.91 -22.06
C HIS A 167 -1.82 13.93 -21.30
N ILE A 168 -1.74 13.83 -19.97
CA ILE A 168 -0.94 14.74 -19.16
C ILE A 168 0.51 14.28 -19.16
N ASP A 169 1.40 15.15 -19.63
CA ASP A 169 2.83 14.85 -19.58
C ASP A 169 3.32 14.69 -18.14
N ASN A 170 4.23 13.74 -17.90
CA ASN A 170 4.81 13.47 -16.58
C ASN A 170 5.36 14.72 -15.89
N VAL A 171 5.88 15.68 -16.67
CA VAL A 171 6.41 16.97 -16.16
C VAL A 171 5.29 17.87 -15.62
N ASP A 172 4.09 17.76 -16.16
CA ASP A 172 2.93 18.57 -15.79
C ASP A 172 2.01 17.90 -14.76
N LEU A 173 2.14 16.59 -14.52
CA LEU A 173 1.35 15.85 -13.52
C LEU A 173 1.34 16.50 -12.13
N PRO A 174 2.46 16.99 -11.57
CA PRO A 174 2.45 17.69 -10.28
C PRO A 174 1.57 18.94 -10.27
N ARG A 175 1.47 19.63 -11.42
CA ARG A 175 0.63 20.83 -11.59
C ARG A 175 -0.84 20.46 -11.81
N ALA A 176 -1.12 19.26 -12.29
CA ALA A 176 -2.46 18.74 -12.54
C ALA A 176 -3.13 18.14 -11.26
N LEU A 177 -2.41 18.02 -10.14
CA LEU A 177 -2.96 17.53 -8.87
C LEU A 177 -4.32 18.13 -8.49
N PRO A 178 -4.59 19.45 -8.69
CA PRO A 178 -5.92 20.01 -8.42
C PRO A 178 -7.06 19.37 -9.23
N LEU A 179 -6.78 18.87 -10.46
CA LEU A 179 -7.79 18.16 -11.25
C LEU A 179 -8.16 16.81 -10.64
N LEU A 180 -7.22 16.15 -9.96
CA LEU A 180 -7.43 14.87 -9.28
C LEU A 180 -8.32 15.03 -8.03
N THR A 181 -8.42 16.24 -7.47
CA THR A 181 -9.27 16.54 -6.31
C THR A 181 -10.73 16.86 -6.67
N MET A 182 -11.07 16.92 -7.95
CA MET A 182 -12.47 17.05 -8.39
C MET A 182 -13.26 15.84 -7.90
N GLN A 183 -14.47 16.08 -7.34
CA GLN A 183 -15.19 15.07 -6.56
C GLN A 183 -15.32 13.71 -7.24
N ASP A 184 -15.75 13.67 -8.50
CA ASP A 184 -15.95 12.40 -9.23
C ASP A 184 -14.61 11.71 -9.55
N VAL A 185 -13.60 12.47 -9.94
CA VAL A 185 -12.24 11.98 -10.22
C VAL A 185 -11.60 11.44 -8.95
N ARG A 186 -11.68 12.23 -7.87
CA ARG A 186 -11.21 11.83 -6.55
C ARG A 186 -11.83 10.51 -6.09
N SER A 187 -13.17 10.40 -6.20
CA SER A 187 -13.87 9.16 -5.83
C SER A 187 -13.39 7.98 -6.67
N ALA A 188 -13.19 8.17 -7.97
CA ALA A 188 -12.70 7.12 -8.86
C ALA A 188 -11.26 6.67 -8.56
N ILE A 189 -10.43 7.54 -7.97
CA ILE A 189 -9.07 7.21 -7.55
C ILE A 189 -9.09 6.52 -6.18
N VAL A 190 -9.84 7.08 -5.22
CA VAL A 190 -9.83 6.63 -3.80
C VAL A 190 -10.62 5.35 -3.60
N GLU A 191 -11.74 5.18 -4.31
CA GLU A 191 -12.55 3.97 -4.20
C GLU A 191 -11.87 2.79 -4.92
N PRO A 192 -11.59 1.68 -4.21
CA PRO A 192 -10.94 0.53 -4.83
C PRO A 192 -11.82 -0.10 -5.91
N ALA A 193 -11.19 -0.74 -6.86
CA ALA A 193 -11.89 -1.62 -7.79
C ALA A 193 -12.24 -2.95 -7.10
N LEU A 194 -13.39 -3.50 -7.47
CA LEU A 194 -13.82 -4.82 -7.00
C LEU A 194 -13.67 -5.83 -8.13
N VAL A 195 -12.90 -6.87 -7.87
CA VAL A 195 -12.58 -7.91 -8.83
C VAL A 195 -13.06 -9.27 -8.30
N LEU A 196 -13.71 -10.04 -9.13
CA LEU A 196 -14.13 -11.41 -8.86
C LEU A 196 -12.98 -12.34 -9.26
N ASP A 197 -12.45 -13.10 -8.29
CA ASP A 197 -11.40 -14.10 -8.54
C ASP A 197 -11.96 -15.39 -9.15
N ALA A 198 -11.07 -16.27 -9.62
CA ALA A 198 -11.46 -17.56 -10.22
C ALA A 198 -12.24 -18.48 -9.25
N ALA A 199 -12.12 -18.26 -7.94
CA ALA A 199 -12.89 -18.98 -6.92
C ALA A 199 -14.27 -18.36 -6.65
N GLY A 200 -14.64 -17.28 -7.35
CA GLY A 200 -15.91 -16.58 -7.18
C GLY A 200 -15.95 -15.67 -5.95
N ARG A 201 -14.80 -15.26 -5.42
CA ARG A 201 -14.70 -14.32 -4.28
C ARG A 201 -14.46 -12.92 -4.81
N THR A 202 -15.13 -11.93 -4.22
CA THR A 202 -14.87 -10.53 -4.52
C THR A 202 -13.64 -10.05 -3.73
N ARG A 203 -12.68 -9.51 -4.44
CA ARG A 203 -11.46 -8.92 -3.90
C ARG A 203 -11.43 -7.43 -4.17
N SER A 204 -10.84 -6.69 -3.23
CA SER A 204 -10.62 -5.25 -3.35
C SER A 204 -9.18 -5.02 -3.81
N VAL A 205 -9.01 -4.28 -4.91
CA VAL A 205 -7.70 -3.95 -5.47
C VAL A 205 -7.62 -2.43 -5.72
N PRO A 206 -6.42 -1.85 -5.85
CA PRO A 206 -6.28 -0.44 -6.20
C PRO A 206 -7.08 -0.09 -7.47
N SER A 207 -7.70 1.09 -7.49
CA SER A 207 -8.38 1.53 -8.71
C SER A 207 -7.37 1.68 -9.86
N PRO A 208 -7.81 1.52 -11.13
CA PRO A 208 -6.90 1.67 -12.27
C PRO A 208 -6.15 3.01 -12.29
N ALA A 209 -6.82 4.09 -11.88
CA ALA A 209 -6.20 5.41 -11.80
C ALA A 209 -5.22 5.54 -10.63
N ALA A 210 -5.53 4.96 -9.46
CA ALA A 210 -4.60 4.93 -8.32
C ALA A 210 -3.34 4.14 -8.67
N TRP A 211 -3.49 2.97 -9.28
CA TRP A 211 -2.37 2.15 -9.75
C TRP A 211 -1.49 2.91 -10.74
N TRP A 212 -2.08 3.52 -11.77
CA TRP A 212 -1.32 4.28 -12.75
C TRP A 212 -0.58 5.48 -12.15
N LEU A 213 -1.21 6.19 -11.19
CA LEU A 213 -0.61 7.34 -10.51
C LEU A 213 0.46 6.94 -9.49
N SER A 214 0.47 5.69 -9.00
CA SER A 214 1.43 5.22 -8.01
C SER A 214 2.87 5.28 -8.51
N ASP A 215 3.10 4.98 -9.79
CA ASP A 215 4.41 5.01 -10.43
C ASP A 215 4.72 6.36 -11.11
N ALA A 216 3.72 7.24 -11.24
CA ALA A 216 3.91 8.53 -11.88
C ALA A 216 4.84 9.44 -11.05
N PRO A 217 5.73 10.24 -11.67
CA PRO A 217 6.69 11.10 -10.97
C PRO A 217 6.01 12.38 -10.44
N LEU A 218 5.06 12.22 -9.52
CA LEU A 218 4.21 13.29 -9.00
C LEU A 218 4.93 14.25 -8.04
N PHE A 219 5.99 13.80 -7.38
CA PHE A 219 6.63 14.53 -6.28
C PHE A 219 8.10 14.80 -6.59
N GLU A 220 8.38 15.93 -7.25
CA GLU A 220 9.74 16.35 -7.61
C GLU A 220 10.55 15.27 -8.35
N GLY A 221 9.86 14.45 -9.17
CA GLY A 221 10.46 13.34 -9.91
C GLY A 221 10.41 12.00 -9.19
N HIS A 222 9.85 11.94 -7.98
CA HIS A 222 9.61 10.69 -7.26
C HIS A 222 8.19 10.19 -7.51
N SER A 223 8.04 8.86 -7.55
CA SER A 223 6.73 8.20 -7.54
C SER A 223 6.04 8.34 -6.18
N ALA A 224 4.73 8.17 -6.16
CA ALA A 224 3.96 8.24 -4.92
C ALA A 224 4.40 7.17 -3.90
N THR A 225 4.77 5.99 -4.37
CA THR A 225 5.25 4.87 -3.54
C THR A 225 6.64 5.10 -2.93
N ALA A 226 7.41 6.06 -3.45
CA ALA A 226 8.74 6.39 -2.94
C ALA A 226 8.74 7.52 -1.89
N VAL A 227 7.57 8.07 -1.56
CA VAL A 227 7.47 9.25 -0.70
C VAL A 227 6.56 9.05 0.50
N ARG A 228 6.77 9.87 1.54
CA ARG A 228 5.96 9.93 2.75
C ARG A 228 5.47 11.34 3.06
N LEU A 229 4.35 11.44 3.76
CA LEU A 229 3.93 12.69 4.38
C LEU A 229 4.67 12.94 5.69
N HIS A 230 4.51 14.17 6.21
CA HIS A 230 4.97 14.52 7.55
C HIS A 230 4.06 13.86 8.60
N GLY A 231 4.63 13.31 9.67
CA GLY A 231 3.86 12.81 10.82
C GLY A 231 4.41 11.53 11.45
N ASP A 232 4.92 10.58 10.67
CA ASP A 232 5.51 9.34 11.20
C ASP A 232 7.00 9.26 10.86
N ASP A 233 7.84 9.55 11.85
CA ASP A 233 9.30 9.56 11.66
C ASP A 233 9.89 8.16 11.50
N ARG A 234 9.15 7.08 11.83
CA ARG A 234 9.58 5.69 11.61
C ARG A 234 9.75 5.37 10.12
N LEU A 235 9.07 6.11 9.25
CA LEU A 235 9.14 5.98 7.80
C LEU A 235 10.36 6.72 7.18
N GLU A 236 11.08 7.54 7.97
CA GLU A 236 12.16 8.39 7.47
C GLU A 236 13.29 7.63 6.76
N PRO A 237 13.74 6.46 7.23
CA PRO A 237 14.82 5.74 6.58
C PRO A 237 14.43 5.16 5.20
N PHE A 238 13.15 4.99 4.93
CA PHE A 238 12.64 4.26 3.78
C PHE A 238 12.16 5.17 2.65
N PHE A 239 11.58 6.33 2.99
CA PHE A 239 10.85 7.18 2.04
C PHE A 239 11.29 8.64 2.11
N THR A 240 11.32 9.29 0.94
CA THR A 240 11.57 10.73 0.83
C THR A 240 10.38 11.51 1.37
N LYS A 241 10.62 12.46 2.28
CA LYS A 241 9.57 13.32 2.81
C LYS A 241 9.12 14.34 1.77
N VAL A 242 7.80 14.49 1.62
CA VAL A 242 7.19 15.53 0.78
C VAL A 242 6.19 16.36 1.58
N ASP A 243 6.11 17.65 1.22
CA ASP A 243 5.11 18.56 1.73
C ASP A 243 4.07 18.83 0.64
N VAL A 244 2.82 18.45 0.89
CA VAL A 244 1.68 18.73 0.01
C VAL A 244 0.70 19.62 0.76
N PRO A 245 0.86 20.96 0.75
CA PRO A 245 0.02 21.88 1.48
C PRO A 245 -1.45 21.75 1.08
N GLY A 246 -2.33 21.45 2.04
CA GLY A 246 -3.75 21.24 1.77
C GLY A 246 -4.06 19.97 0.98
N GLY A 247 -3.11 19.04 0.87
CA GLY A 247 -3.27 17.78 0.17
C GLY A 247 -4.38 16.91 0.77
N ASP A 248 -5.15 16.26 -0.10
CA ASP A 248 -6.14 15.27 0.28
C ASP A 248 -5.43 13.98 0.69
N VAL A 249 -5.36 13.72 1.99
CA VAL A 249 -4.64 12.56 2.55
C VAL A 249 -5.18 11.25 2.00
N ALA A 250 -6.50 11.11 1.84
CA ALA A 250 -7.09 9.88 1.32
C ALA A 250 -6.73 9.64 -0.14
N LEU A 251 -6.67 10.70 -0.95
CA LEU A 251 -6.19 10.63 -2.34
C LEU A 251 -4.71 10.22 -2.37
N LEU A 252 -3.88 10.85 -1.54
CA LEU A 252 -2.44 10.58 -1.49
C LEU A 252 -2.16 9.13 -1.04
N GLU A 253 -2.89 8.64 -0.05
CA GLU A 253 -2.81 7.23 0.39
C GLU A 253 -3.26 6.26 -0.72
N ALA A 254 -4.34 6.57 -1.41
CA ALA A 254 -4.84 5.72 -2.48
C ALA A 254 -3.83 5.53 -3.63
N ILE A 255 -3.04 6.57 -3.94
CA ILE A 255 -1.98 6.51 -4.96
C ILE A 255 -0.64 5.98 -4.42
N GLY A 256 -0.57 5.57 -3.15
CA GLY A 256 0.60 4.90 -2.57
C GLY A 256 1.50 5.75 -1.69
N VAL A 257 1.18 7.04 -1.42
CA VAL A 257 1.97 7.87 -0.49
C VAL A 257 1.87 7.33 0.94
N HIS A 258 2.99 7.14 1.59
CA HIS A 258 3.05 6.60 2.95
C HIS A 258 2.72 7.67 4.00
N THR A 259 1.79 7.38 4.90
CA THR A 259 1.34 8.31 5.94
C THR A 259 1.63 7.83 7.34
N SER A 260 1.62 6.51 7.59
CA SER A 260 2.04 5.88 8.84
C SER A 260 2.53 4.46 8.60
N LEU A 261 3.30 3.94 9.55
CA LEU A 261 3.81 2.57 9.54
C LEU A 261 2.66 1.56 9.57
N GLU A 262 1.66 1.79 10.42
CA GLU A 262 0.51 0.89 10.55
C GLU A 262 -0.28 0.75 9.23
N LYS A 263 -0.42 1.85 8.49
CA LYS A 263 -1.06 1.80 7.16
C LYS A 263 -0.20 1.13 6.10
N TRP A 264 1.11 1.26 6.21
CA TRP A 264 2.02 0.56 5.30
C TRP A 264 1.92 -0.94 5.50
N VAL A 265 2.09 -1.44 6.72
CA VAL A 265 2.01 -2.88 7.02
C VAL A 265 0.61 -3.48 6.83
N ALA A 266 -0.45 -2.68 6.92
CA ALA A 266 -1.82 -3.14 6.66
C ALA A 266 -2.15 -3.35 5.17
N ARG A 267 -1.26 -2.96 4.24
CA ARG A 267 -1.42 -3.26 2.80
C ARG A 267 -1.12 -4.73 2.55
N ALA A 268 -1.70 -5.30 1.50
CA ALA A 268 -1.50 -6.71 1.16
C ALA A 268 0.00 -7.11 1.14
N ASP A 269 0.83 -6.32 0.46
CA ASP A 269 2.27 -6.58 0.35
C ASP A 269 3.11 -5.81 1.38
N GLY A 270 2.47 -5.06 2.27
CA GLY A 270 3.15 -4.08 3.14
C GLY A 270 4.17 -4.71 4.10
N VAL A 271 3.89 -5.89 4.64
CA VAL A 271 4.82 -6.63 5.49
C VAL A 271 6.01 -7.13 4.69
N SER A 272 5.79 -7.72 3.51
CA SER A 272 6.83 -8.21 2.61
C SER A 272 7.75 -7.08 2.13
N GLU A 273 7.16 -5.93 1.75
CA GLU A 273 7.90 -4.71 1.40
C GLU A 273 8.76 -4.21 2.58
N LEU A 274 8.20 -4.16 3.79
CA LEU A 274 8.91 -3.71 4.99
C LEU A 274 10.06 -4.64 5.34
N LEU A 275 9.84 -5.96 5.35
CA LEU A 275 10.89 -6.95 5.60
C LEU A 275 12.03 -6.83 4.58
N SER A 276 11.69 -6.69 3.30
CA SER A 276 12.67 -6.47 2.22
C SER A 276 13.43 -5.16 2.38
N ALA A 277 12.76 -4.09 2.80
CA ALA A 277 13.40 -2.82 3.09
C ALA A 277 14.32 -2.91 4.31
N MET A 278 13.92 -3.60 5.37
CA MET A 278 14.75 -3.85 6.57
C MET A 278 15.96 -4.73 6.28
N ALA A 279 15.89 -5.62 5.29
CA ALA A 279 17.00 -6.48 4.86
C ALA A 279 18.12 -5.70 4.12
N ARG A 280 17.89 -4.44 3.76
CA ARG A 280 18.91 -3.61 3.11
C ARG A 280 20.06 -3.31 4.07
N THR A 281 21.28 -3.62 3.65
CA THR A 281 22.52 -3.43 4.46
C THR A 281 23.02 -1.97 4.47
N ASP A 282 22.57 -1.16 3.51
CA ASP A 282 22.91 0.28 3.40
C ASP A 282 22.07 1.17 4.35
N LEU A 283 20.99 0.64 4.93
CA LEU A 283 20.15 1.39 5.86
C LEU A 283 20.68 1.31 7.30
N LEU A 284 20.87 2.48 7.89
CA LEU A 284 21.21 2.61 9.30
C LEU A 284 19.93 2.79 10.11
N LEU A 285 19.47 1.70 10.71
CA LEU A 285 18.29 1.69 11.58
C LEU A 285 18.76 1.65 13.05
N SER A 286 18.15 2.47 13.90
CA SER A 286 18.40 2.40 15.34
C SER A 286 17.76 1.15 15.96
N ASP A 287 18.31 0.67 17.07
CA ASP A 287 17.77 -0.49 17.80
C ASP A 287 16.28 -0.31 18.14
N GLU A 288 15.91 0.89 18.59
CA GLU A 288 14.54 1.23 18.93
C GLU A 288 13.61 1.15 17.72
N LEU A 289 14.05 1.67 16.57
CA LEU A 289 13.27 1.64 15.35
C LEU A 289 13.04 0.19 14.88
N VAL A 290 14.10 -0.64 14.86
CA VAL A 290 13.97 -2.05 14.45
C VAL A 290 12.94 -2.78 15.31
N LEU A 291 12.96 -2.56 16.62
CA LEU A 291 11.97 -3.15 17.53
C LEU A 291 10.54 -2.65 17.26
N GLN A 292 10.37 -1.36 16.92
CA GLN A 292 9.06 -0.81 16.56
C GLN A 292 8.55 -1.38 15.23
N LEU A 293 9.44 -1.61 14.27
CA LEU A 293 9.09 -2.21 12.98
C LEU A 293 8.62 -3.66 13.15
N TYR A 294 9.35 -4.48 13.91
CA TYR A 294 8.91 -5.86 14.15
C TYR A 294 7.61 -5.94 14.96
N ARG A 295 7.38 -5.01 15.89
CA ARG A 295 6.08 -4.93 16.58
C ARG A 295 4.95 -4.59 15.62
N ALA A 296 5.17 -3.63 14.70
CA ALA A 296 4.16 -3.30 13.72
C ALA A 296 3.87 -4.45 12.76
N ILE A 297 4.88 -5.28 12.44
CA ILE A 297 4.71 -6.52 11.67
C ILE A 297 3.88 -7.54 12.47
N ALA A 298 4.21 -7.78 13.73
CA ALA A 298 3.48 -8.71 14.58
C ALA A 298 2.03 -8.26 14.88
N ASP A 299 1.80 -6.95 15.02
CA ASP A 299 0.47 -6.37 15.25
C ASP A 299 -0.39 -6.35 13.95
N ALA A 300 0.19 -6.64 12.78
CA ALA A 300 -0.52 -6.66 11.50
C ALA A 300 -1.21 -8.03 11.32
N GLU A 301 -2.54 -7.99 11.11
CA GLU A 301 -3.35 -9.20 10.92
C GLU A 301 -3.17 -9.75 9.48
N HIS A 302 -2.02 -10.38 9.20
CA HIS A 302 -1.74 -11.05 7.92
C HIS A 302 -1.75 -12.57 8.07
N ASP A 303 -2.18 -13.25 7.01
CA ASP A 303 -1.98 -14.70 6.89
C ASP A 303 -0.50 -14.96 6.56
N PRO A 304 0.22 -15.81 7.31
CA PRO A 304 1.61 -16.15 6.99
C PRO A 304 1.82 -16.64 5.56
N GLU A 305 0.82 -17.31 4.96
CA GLU A 305 0.87 -17.80 3.58
C GLU A 305 0.89 -16.64 2.54
N ASP A 306 0.43 -15.44 2.92
CA ASP A 306 0.37 -14.26 2.04
C ASP A 306 1.62 -13.37 2.20
N VAL A 307 2.59 -13.71 3.06
CA VAL A 307 3.79 -12.91 3.34
C VAL A 307 5.03 -13.51 2.69
N ASP A 308 5.64 -12.77 1.79
CA ASP A 308 6.94 -13.12 1.20
C ASP A 308 8.08 -12.69 2.12
N VAL A 309 8.68 -13.64 2.83
CA VAL A 309 9.83 -13.41 3.69
C VAL A 309 11.11 -13.42 2.84
N PRO A 310 11.95 -12.36 2.87
CA PRO A 310 13.20 -12.35 2.14
C PRO A 310 14.18 -13.37 2.72
N SER A 311 15.07 -13.92 1.90
CA SER A 311 16.10 -14.89 2.31
C SER A 311 17.05 -14.37 3.40
N SER A 312 17.07 -13.09 3.66
CA SER A 312 17.84 -12.45 4.71
C SER A 312 16.99 -11.45 5.46
N ILE A 313 17.06 -11.45 6.78
CA ILE A 313 16.31 -10.52 7.64
C ILE A 313 17.25 -9.84 8.64
N ARG A 314 16.80 -8.74 9.23
CA ARG A 314 17.58 -8.02 10.24
C ARG A 314 17.34 -8.62 11.62
N ALA A 315 18.36 -9.25 12.19
CA ALA A 315 18.29 -9.89 13.49
C ALA A 315 19.39 -9.38 14.43
N ARG A 316 19.21 -9.59 15.74
CA ARG A 316 20.17 -9.24 16.77
C ARG A 316 21.09 -10.42 17.01
N HIS A 317 22.41 -10.19 16.86
CA HIS A 317 23.43 -11.17 17.15
C HIS A 317 24.59 -10.51 17.88
N GLU A 318 25.07 -11.10 18.98
CA GLU A 318 26.11 -10.53 19.84
C GLU A 318 25.83 -9.06 20.30
N GLY A 319 24.56 -8.77 20.52
CA GLY A 319 24.11 -7.43 20.94
C GLY A 319 23.97 -6.40 19.84
N ILE A 320 24.22 -6.73 18.58
CA ILE A 320 24.19 -5.82 17.42
C ILE A 320 23.11 -6.27 16.43
N TRP A 321 22.35 -5.33 15.86
CA TRP A 321 21.43 -5.59 14.76
C TRP A 321 22.20 -5.67 13.44
N GLN A 322 22.05 -6.76 12.73
CA GLN A 322 22.69 -7.03 11.44
C GLN A 322 21.76 -7.82 10.53
N VAL A 323 21.99 -7.76 9.23
CA VAL A 323 21.27 -8.56 8.24
C VAL A 323 21.96 -9.93 8.15
N VAL A 324 21.19 -10.98 8.34
CA VAL A 324 21.65 -12.39 8.33
C VAL A 324 20.69 -13.25 7.54
N ASP A 325 21.11 -14.46 7.17
CA ASP A 325 20.24 -15.43 6.50
C ASP A 325 19.05 -15.79 7.42
N ALA A 326 17.85 -15.78 6.88
CA ALA A 326 16.62 -15.98 7.65
C ALA A 326 16.56 -17.36 8.31
N ASP A 327 17.08 -18.40 7.67
CA ASP A 327 17.18 -19.78 8.18
C ASP A 327 18.06 -19.93 9.43
N GLN A 328 18.84 -18.91 9.78
CA GLN A 328 19.69 -18.90 10.98
C GLN A 328 19.05 -18.16 12.15
N VAL A 329 17.89 -17.55 11.94
CA VAL A 329 17.24 -16.68 12.91
C VAL A 329 16.19 -17.46 13.70
N VAL A 330 16.06 -17.14 14.99
CA VAL A 330 14.96 -17.60 15.83
C VAL A 330 14.20 -16.42 16.40
N VAL A 331 12.93 -16.59 16.73
CA VAL A 331 12.16 -15.58 17.47
C VAL A 331 12.30 -15.84 18.96
N ALA A 332 12.83 -14.85 19.69
CA ALA A 332 12.97 -14.91 21.14
C ALA A 332 11.65 -14.54 21.81
N CYS A 333 10.85 -15.56 22.14
CA CYS A 333 9.53 -15.40 22.74
C CYS A 333 9.58 -14.89 24.19
N ALA A 334 10.71 -15.05 24.86
CA ALA A 334 10.90 -14.57 26.22
C ALA A 334 12.16 -13.72 26.36
N PRO A 335 12.12 -12.63 27.17
CA PRO A 335 13.29 -11.76 27.35
C PRO A 335 14.51 -12.47 27.93
N HIS A 336 14.33 -13.52 28.76
CA HIS A 336 15.42 -14.30 29.34
C HIS A 336 16.04 -15.27 28.32
N HIS A 337 15.28 -15.73 27.32
CA HIS A 337 15.83 -16.52 26.22
C HIS A 337 16.84 -15.70 25.41
N ALA A 338 16.55 -14.44 25.12
CA ALA A 338 17.44 -13.54 24.41
C ALA A 338 18.83 -13.38 25.05
N ALA A 339 18.93 -13.61 26.38
CA ALA A 339 20.20 -13.51 27.10
C ALA A 339 21.13 -14.72 26.90
N VAL A 340 20.59 -15.86 26.47
CA VAL A 340 21.34 -17.14 26.36
C VAL A 340 21.43 -17.65 24.92
N LEU A 341 20.75 -17.00 23.97
CA LEU A 341 20.83 -17.36 22.55
C LEU A 341 22.21 -17.01 22.00
N THR A 342 22.81 -18.00 21.34
CA THR A 342 24.08 -17.86 20.60
C THR A 342 23.86 -17.70 19.10
N VAL A 343 22.64 -17.84 18.64
CA VAL A 343 22.21 -17.64 17.24
C VAL A 343 21.58 -16.25 17.08
N PRO A 344 21.51 -15.73 15.87
CA PRO A 344 20.77 -14.49 15.59
C PRO A 344 19.31 -14.64 16.00
N PHE A 345 18.71 -13.58 16.56
CA PHE A 345 17.33 -13.61 16.99
C PHE A 345 16.58 -12.30 16.77
N VAL A 346 15.27 -12.38 16.70
CA VAL A 346 14.31 -11.27 16.74
C VAL A 346 13.46 -11.41 17.99
N PRO A 347 13.32 -10.36 18.82
CA PRO A 347 12.36 -10.39 19.91
C PRO A 347 10.93 -10.39 19.40
N GLY A 348 10.08 -11.31 19.81
CA GLY A 348 8.71 -11.43 19.37
C GLY A 348 7.95 -12.53 20.10
N ASP A 349 6.93 -13.03 19.46
CA ASP A 349 6.07 -14.12 19.94
C ASP A 349 5.95 -15.22 18.87
N GLU A 350 5.13 -16.23 19.16
CA GLU A 350 4.89 -17.37 18.27
C GLU A 350 4.25 -16.92 16.94
N GLU A 351 3.36 -15.91 16.97
CA GLU A 351 2.71 -15.38 15.77
C GLU A 351 3.73 -14.72 14.82
N LEU A 352 4.70 -13.98 15.37
CA LEU A 352 5.81 -13.43 14.58
C LEU A 352 6.71 -14.53 14.01
N ALA A 353 6.93 -15.62 14.75
CA ALA A 353 7.74 -16.75 14.27
C ALA A 353 7.06 -17.46 13.10
N GLU A 354 5.76 -17.70 13.18
CA GLU A 354 4.97 -18.24 12.07
C GLU A 354 5.01 -17.33 10.83
N LEU A 355 4.85 -16.02 11.05
CA LEU A 355 4.86 -15.03 9.95
C LEU A 355 6.23 -14.93 9.25
N LEU A 356 7.31 -15.10 10.01
CA LEU A 356 8.69 -15.08 9.46
C LEU A 356 9.16 -16.45 8.95
N ASP A 357 8.37 -17.52 9.12
CA ASP A 357 8.73 -18.91 8.82
C ASP A 357 10.05 -19.33 9.48
N VAL A 358 10.22 -18.99 10.77
CA VAL A 358 11.42 -19.32 11.57
C VAL A 358 11.06 -20.03 12.87
N GLU A 359 12.02 -20.72 13.47
CA GLU A 359 11.84 -21.41 14.76
C GLU A 359 11.66 -20.40 15.92
N THR A 360 10.98 -20.84 16.98
CA THR A 360 10.92 -20.10 18.23
C THR A 360 12.13 -20.39 19.12
N SER A 361 12.40 -19.50 20.06
CA SER A 361 13.47 -19.73 21.05
C SER A 361 13.18 -20.88 22.01
N ASP A 362 11.92 -21.29 22.15
CA ASP A 362 11.55 -22.39 23.02
C ASP A 362 12.14 -23.72 22.51
N ASP A 363 12.19 -23.87 21.16
CA ASP A 363 12.83 -25.01 20.52
C ASP A 363 14.37 -24.90 20.54
N ALA A 364 14.91 -23.70 20.37
CA ALA A 364 16.36 -23.44 20.31
C ALA A 364 17.04 -23.47 21.69
N VAL A 365 16.30 -23.09 22.73
CA VAL A 365 16.76 -23.11 24.15
C VAL A 365 16.36 -24.42 24.86
N CYS A 366 15.76 -25.35 24.16
CA CYS A 366 15.38 -26.68 24.63
C CYS A 366 16.55 -27.46 25.23
N GLY A 367 16.81 -27.24 26.43
CA GLY A 367 17.81 -27.81 27.30
C GLY A 367 17.64 -27.25 28.69
N ALA A 368 16.51 -26.59 28.95
CA ALA A 368 16.12 -26.10 30.28
C ALA A 368 16.03 -27.23 31.34
N GLU A 369 16.18 -28.50 30.95
CA GLU A 369 16.49 -29.59 31.85
C GLU A 369 17.81 -29.35 32.61
N ASP A 370 18.66 -28.45 32.16
CA ASP A 370 19.90 -28.03 32.82
C ASP A 370 19.74 -26.94 33.88
N VAL A 371 18.56 -26.34 34.05
CA VAL A 371 18.26 -25.60 35.27
C VAL A 371 18.11 -26.62 36.37
N ARG A 372 19.25 -27.12 36.86
CA ARG A 372 19.24 -28.02 38.01
C ARG A 372 18.52 -27.30 39.13
N PRO A 373 17.51 -27.93 39.78
CA PRO A 373 16.75 -27.30 40.86
C PRO A 373 17.59 -27.25 42.18
N THR A 374 18.80 -26.64 42.07
CA THR A 374 19.75 -26.52 43.16
C THR A 374 19.51 -25.30 44.03
N GLY A 375 18.65 -24.37 43.56
CA GLY A 375 18.32 -23.15 44.30
C GLY A 375 17.53 -23.44 45.58
N SER A 376 17.70 -22.57 46.58
CA SER A 376 16.93 -22.60 47.82
C SER A 376 15.54 -22.03 47.61
N VAL A 377 14.51 -22.77 47.94
CA VAL A 377 13.12 -22.27 47.92
C VAL A 377 12.97 -21.17 48.97
N ARG A 378 12.50 -20.00 48.54
CA ARG A 378 12.21 -18.85 49.40
C ARG A 378 10.75 -18.42 49.23
N ASP A 379 10.12 -18.10 50.35
CA ASP A 379 8.81 -17.48 50.35
C ASP A 379 8.89 -16.03 49.94
N LEU A 380 7.96 -15.60 49.11
CA LEU A 380 7.82 -14.20 48.75
C LEU A 380 7.16 -13.38 49.85
N PRO A 381 7.55 -12.10 50.05
CA PRO A 381 6.83 -11.21 50.94
C PRO A 381 5.33 -11.15 50.58
N GLU A 382 4.46 -11.04 51.57
CA GLU A 382 3.00 -10.98 51.33
C GLU A 382 2.58 -9.90 50.33
N ALA A 383 3.26 -8.73 50.34
CA ALA A 383 3.01 -7.68 49.42
C ALA A 383 3.35 -8.04 47.95
N ALA A 384 4.39 -8.82 47.71
CA ALA A 384 4.76 -9.31 46.38
C ALA A 384 3.81 -10.43 45.94
N THR A 385 3.51 -11.39 46.85
CA THR A 385 2.54 -12.47 46.59
C THR A 385 1.16 -11.91 46.18
N ALA A 386 0.71 -10.84 46.80
CA ALA A 386 -0.58 -10.21 46.50
C ALA A 386 -0.62 -9.59 45.08
N LEU A 387 0.54 -9.26 44.51
CA LEU A 387 0.65 -8.66 43.15
C LEU A 387 0.68 -9.72 42.06
N VAL A 388 1.39 -10.84 42.30
CA VAL A 388 1.71 -11.80 41.23
C VAL A 388 0.98 -13.14 41.41
N GLY A 389 0.42 -13.41 42.54
CA GLY A 389 -0.19 -14.72 42.85
C GLY A 389 0.82 -15.84 43.07
N ILE A 390 2.11 -15.57 42.93
CA ILE A 390 3.21 -16.52 43.15
C ILE A 390 3.61 -16.43 44.61
N THR A 391 3.80 -17.56 45.32
CA THR A 391 4.10 -17.61 46.76
C THR A 391 5.56 -17.83 47.07
N HIS A 392 6.32 -18.41 46.15
CA HIS A 392 7.71 -18.77 46.35
C HIS A 392 8.51 -18.63 45.05
N TYR A 393 9.82 -18.57 45.19
CA TYR A 393 10.79 -18.60 44.11
C TYR A 393 12.01 -19.41 44.51
N ARG A 394 12.92 -19.70 43.58
CA ARG A 394 14.19 -20.35 43.84
C ARG A 394 15.32 -19.33 43.81
N GLU A 395 15.97 -19.15 44.95
CA GLU A 395 17.14 -18.29 45.12
C GLU A 395 18.42 -19.07 44.81
N HIS A 396 19.30 -18.46 44.02
CA HIS A 396 20.59 -18.98 43.63
C HIS A 396 21.71 -18.01 44.00
N ASP A 397 22.90 -18.51 44.37
CA ASP A 397 24.09 -17.69 44.51
C ASP A 397 24.62 -17.23 43.13
N SER A 398 24.48 -18.08 42.11
CA SER A 398 24.73 -17.81 40.68
C SER A 398 23.83 -18.71 39.86
N LEU A 399 23.38 -18.22 38.73
CA LEU A 399 22.51 -18.93 37.81
C LEU A 399 23.16 -18.94 36.43
N THR A 400 23.36 -20.14 35.89
CA THR A 400 23.99 -20.32 34.55
C THR A 400 23.06 -21.21 33.74
N ILE A 401 22.69 -20.72 32.53
CA ILE A 401 21.86 -21.42 31.54
C ILE A 401 22.68 -21.57 30.28
N ASN A 402 22.79 -22.77 29.74
CA ASN A 402 23.59 -23.06 28.53
C ASN A 402 25.02 -22.48 28.57
N GLY A 403 25.64 -22.41 29.77
CA GLY A 403 26.97 -21.88 30.00
C GLY A 403 27.05 -20.34 30.06
N THR A 404 25.93 -19.65 29.99
CA THR A 404 25.83 -18.19 30.14
C THR A 404 25.29 -17.84 31.52
N ASP A 405 25.95 -16.92 32.21
CA ASP A 405 25.48 -16.41 33.50
C ASP A 405 24.29 -15.46 33.28
N VAL A 406 23.19 -15.73 34.01
CA VAL A 406 21.95 -14.95 33.94
C VAL A 406 21.49 -14.54 35.33
N ASP A 407 20.78 -13.42 35.44
CA ASP A 407 20.24 -12.92 36.69
C ASP A 407 18.95 -13.64 37.11
N TRP A 408 18.22 -14.19 36.17
CA TRP A 408 16.94 -14.82 36.37
C TRP A 408 16.58 -15.77 35.22
N TRP A 409 15.65 -16.69 35.53
CA TRP A 409 15.06 -17.63 34.59
C TRP A 409 13.65 -17.97 35.02
N VAL A 410 12.77 -18.23 34.06
CA VAL A 410 11.44 -18.80 34.31
C VAL A 410 11.34 -20.08 33.51
N THR A 411 11.00 -21.18 34.16
CA THR A 411 10.80 -22.47 33.51
C THR A 411 9.43 -22.53 32.82
N ASP A 412 9.24 -23.48 31.91
CA ASP A 412 7.95 -23.72 31.23
C ASP A 412 6.82 -24.03 32.25
N GLU A 413 7.16 -24.56 33.43
CA GLU A 413 6.23 -24.80 34.54
C GLU A 413 5.87 -23.52 35.30
N GLY A 414 6.51 -22.39 34.99
CA GLY A 414 6.32 -21.09 35.61
C GLY A 414 7.12 -20.88 36.90
N ASP A 415 8.09 -21.77 37.24
CA ASP A 415 8.98 -21.63 38.39
C ASP A 415 9.98 -20.49 38.14
N VAL A 416 10.01 -19.52 39.05
CA VAL A 416 10.92 -18.36 38.98
C VAL A 416 12.22 -18.67 39.70
N HIS A 417 13.34 -18.56 39.00
CA HIS A 417 14.71 -18.70 39.50
C HIS A 417 15.39 -17.34 39.43
N ALA A 418 16.09 -16.91 40.48
CA ALA A 418 16.80 -15.64 40.49
C ALA A 418 18.03 -15.65 41.40
N CYS A 419 19.09 -14.90 41.00
CA CYS A 419 20.27 -14.67 41.83
C CYS A 419 20.42 -13.20 42.26
N THR A 420 19.57 -12.32 41.75
CA THR A 420 19.55 -10.90 42.15
C THR A 420 18.13 -10.44 42.42
N VAL A 421 17.97 -9.33 43.17
CA VAL A 421 16.65 -8.73 43.42
C VAL A 421 16.01 -8.22 42.11
N LEU A 422 16.83 -7.65 41.21
CA LEU A 422 16.39 -7.20 39.90
C LEU A 422 15.91 -8.38 39.04
N GLY A 423 16.71 -9.46 39.01
CA GLY A 423 16.33 -10.70 38.32
C GLY A 423 15.02 -11.29 38.87
N LEU A 424 14.86 -11.30 40.21
CA LEU A 424 13.61 -11.73 40.81
C LEU A 424 12.41 -10.89 40.38
N ALA A 425 12.55 -9.57 40.35
CA ALA A 425 11.49 -8.67 39.93
C ALA A 425 11.07 -8.93 38.45
N ARG A 426 12.03 -9.14 37.59
CA ARG A 426 11.80 -9.47 36.17
C ARG A 426 11.16 -10.85 36.00
N GLY A 427 11.68 -11.85 36.69
CA GLY A 427 11.13 -13.20 36.63
C GLY A 427 9.68 -13.26 37.11
N LEU A 428 9.35 -12.57 38.21
CA LEU A 428 7.98 -12.47 38.72
C LEU A 428 7.05 -11.72 37.75
N ALA A 429 7.52 -10.62 37.18
CA ALA A 429 6.75 -9.83 36.20
C ALA A 429 6.44 -10.66 34.95
N TRP A 430 7.41 -11.46 34.50
CA TRP A 430 7.23 -12.35 33.36
C TRP A 430 6.26 -13.49 33.69
N ALA A 431 6.54 -14.28 34.71
CA ALA A 431 5.73 -15.44 35.11
C ALA A 431 4.27 -15.09 35.44
N SER A 432 4.00 -13.84 35.85
CA SER A 432 2.64 -13.35 36.11
C SER A 432 1.96 -12.68 34.91
N GLY A 433 2.59 -12.64 33.72
CA GLY A 433 2.06 -11.98 32.57
C GLY A 433 2.03 -10.42 32.68
N GLN A 434 2.79 -9.85 33.64
CA GLN A 434 2.78 -8.41 33.94
C GLN A 434 4.11 -7.74 33.57
N TRP A 435 4.75 -8.18 32.48
CA TRP A 435 6.05 -7.68 32.04
C TRP A 435 6.12 -6.15 31.90
N ALA A 436 5.06 -5.53 31.45
CA ALA A 436 4.98 -4.08 31.35
C ALA A 436 5.10 -3.35 32.70
N ARG A 437 4.86 -4.05 33.84
CA ARG A 437 4.91 -3.53 35.20
C ARG A 437 6.17 -3.97 35.97
N ARG A 438 7.17 -4.55 35.34
CA ARG A 438 8.40 -5.06 35.98
C ARG A 438 9.09 -4.02 36.88
N TRP A 439 9.02 -2.73 36.58
CA TRP A 439 9.56 -1.62 37.37
C TRP A 439 8.87 -1.45 38.71
N GLU A 440 7.56 -1.66 38.77
CA GLU A 440 6.81 -1.64 40.05
C GLU A 440 7.27 -2.77 40.96
N PHE A 441 7.56 -3.96 40.40
CA PHE A 441 8.08 -5.10 41.13
C PHE A 441 9.49 -4.81 41.65
N GLU A 442 10.36 -4.24 40.84
CA GLU A 442 11.71 -3.85 41.23
C GLU A 442 11.66 -2.84 42.38
N ALA A 443 10.89 -1.75 42.23
CA ALA A 443 10.74 -0.73 43.26
C ALA A 443 10.24 -1.31 44.60
N LYS A 444 9.28 -2.22 44.55
CA LYS A 444 8.71 -2.86 45.75
C LYS A 444 9.67 -3.85 46.42
N LEU A 445 10.40 -4.61 45.63
CA LEU A 445 11.35 -5.60 46.17
C LEU A 445 12.65 -4.96 46.65
N SER A 446 13.11 -3.90 46.00
CA SER A 446 14.35 -3.19 46.42
C SER A 446 14.11 -2.11 47.46
N GLY A 447 12.87 -1.75 47.76
CA GLY A 447 12.54 -0.65 48.70
C GLY A 447 12.94 0.71 48.22
N LEU A 448 13.10 0.89 46.89
CA LEU A 448 13.49 2.13 46.23
C LEU A 448 12.30 2.75 45.53
N ASP A 449 11.88 3.91 46.03
CA ASP A 449 10.94 4.83 45.31
C ASP A 449 11.74 5.81 44.46
N ASP A 450 12.44 5.35 43.42
CA ASP A 450 13.23 6.24 42.55
C ASP A 450 12.70 6.22 41.10
N PRO A 451 11.88 7.23 40.71
CA PRO A 451 11.34 7.35 39.35
C PRO A 451 12.41 7.60 38.27
N VAL A 452 13.63 8.03 38.65
CA VAL A 452 14.73 8.24 37.69
C VAL A 452 15.29 6.88 37.27
N ARG A 453 15.32 5.91 38.18
CA ARG A 453 15.76 4.55 37.89
C ARG A 453 14.76 3.82 36.99
N GLU A 454 13.45 4.02 37.20
CA GLU A 454 12.41 3.56 36.28
C GLU A 454 12.62 4.06 34.86
N ALA A 455 12.95 5.35 34.69
CA ALA A 455 13.17 5.95 33.38
C ALA A 455 14.45 5.45 32.68
N LEU A 456 15.53 5.21 33.44
CA LEU A 456 16.81 4.72 32.91
C LEU A 456 16.71 3.24 32.50
N ASP A 457 16.07 2.40 33.32
CA ASP A 457 15.89 0.99 33.02
C ASP A 457 14.93 0.80 31.84
N ALA A 458 13.93 1.67 31.65
CA ALA A 458 13.08 1.68 30.47
C ALA A 458 13.85 1.91 29.14
N CYS A 459 15.02 2.52 29.19
CA CYS A 459 15.89 2.71 28.02
C CYS A 459 16.76 1.48 27.70
N TYR A 460 17.04 0.62 28.70
CA TYR A 460 17.91 -0.56 28.53
C TYR A 460 17.16 -1.85 28.16
N ASP A 461 15.88 -1.93 28.44
CA ASP A 461 15.02 -3.11 28.15
C ASP A 461 14.16 -2.93 26.89
N ARG A 462 14.47 -1.96 26.05
CA ARG A 462 13.83 -1.73 24.75
C ARG A 462 14.62 -2.32 23.60
#